data_5f534327ae9b904a5ddd0c78f31554ec
#
_entry.id   5f534327ae9b904a5ddd0c78f31554ec
#
_cell.length_a   1.000
_cell.length_b   1.000
_cell.length_c   1.000
_cell.angle_alpha   90.00
_cell.angle_beta   90.00
_cell.angle_gamma   90.00
#
_symmetry.space_group_name_H-M   'P 1'
#
loop_
_entity.id
_entity.type
_entity.pdbx_description
1 polymer ?
#
loop_
_entity_poly.entity_id
_entity_poly.type
_entity_poly.pdbx_seq_one_letter_code
_entity_poly.pdbx_strand_id
1 'polypeptide(L)'
;MKACIASYFMPNIDQKTVELQKKVVEKFNPLKLQHLVIKGEIPHGMFMDYVWSLNGQSVSTLKIDKQLDFDVVLFLDIDCLPVSANAIELYLTTALEGKLIGNAQRSGHIQNNNHLFAAPSALALSSVSFDKIGRPSAMETSRGDVAEEYTYAAEANKIAVDFVPPVRYDRDVYRYDWEQDRRPYWTLENELPNYGLGTTYGNDNDLFWHNFQIRVEGQQEQFWKKCEELLNG
;
A
#
# COMPACT_ATOMS: atom_id res chain seq x y z
N MET A 1 -5.84 -16.99 12.26
CA MET A 1 -5.60 -16.10 11.12
C MET A 1 -4.17 -16.29 10.68
N LYS A 2 -3.97 -16.77 9.47
CA LYS A 2 -2.66 -16.79 8.84
C LYS A 2 -2.58 -15.53 7.98
N ALA A 3 -1.72 -14.61 8.33
CA ALA A 3 -1.60 -13.33 7.64
C ALA A 3 -0.14 -12.98 7.39
N CYS A 4 0.10 -12.20 6.33
CA CYS A 4 1.40 -11.70 5.94
C CYS A 4 1.32 -10.21 5.67
N ILE A 5 2.35 -9.46 6.10
CA ILE A 5 2.59 -8.09 5.65
C ILE A 5 3.70 -8.18 4.60
N ALA A 6 3.52 -7.57 3.44
CA ALA A 6 4.47 -7.62 2.34
C ALA A 6 4.86 -6.22 1.87
N SER A 7 6.15 -5.92 1.91
CA SER A 7 6.73 -4.66 1.44
C SER A 7 7.82 -4.91 0.40
N TYR A 8 7.94 -3.97 -0.53
CA TYR A 8 8.91 -4.02 -1.61
C TYR A 8 9.75 -2.75 -1.63
N PHE A 9 11.04 -2.88 -1.94
CA PHE A 9 11.88 -1.73 -2.16
C PHE A 9 12.90 -1.96 -3.28
N MET A 10 13.14 -0.88 -4.01
CA MET A 10 14.13 -0.86 -5.09
C MET A 10 15.55 -0.62 -4.52
N PRO A 11 16.60 -1.01 -5.25
CA PRO A 11 17.99 -0.86 -4.79
C PRO A 11 18.44 0.57 -4.47
N ASN A 12 17.78 1.58 -5.04
CA ASN A 12 18.05 3.00 -4.81
C ASN A 12 17.41 3.56 -3.52
N ILE A 13 16.68 2.75 -2.77
CA ILE A 13 16.16 3.12 -1.45
C ILE A 13 17.24 2.82 -0.39
N ASP A 14 17.51 3.80 0.47
CA ASP A 14 18.48 3.66 1.53
C ASP A 14 18.10 2.53 2.50
N GLN A 15 19.06 1.76 2.92
CA GLN A 15 18.86 0.66 3.86
C GLN A 15 18.29 1.14 5.21
N LYS A 16 18.63 2.36 5.65
CA LYS A 16 18.07 2.98 6.84
C LYS A 16 16.55 3.12 6.76
N THR A 17 16.01 3.46 5.57
CA THR A 17 14.56 3.53 5.32
C THR A 17 13.90 2.19 5.61
N VAL A 18 14.48 1.12 5.08
CA VAL A 18 13.96 -0.25 5.25
C VAL A 18 13.99 -0.67 6.72
N GLU A 19 15.09 -0.41 7.41
CA GLU A 19 15.25 -0.76 8.82
C GLU A 19 14.30 0.01 9.72
N LEU A 20 14.08 1.29 9.46
CA LEU A 20 13.15 2.12 10.20
C LEU A 20 11.70 1.69 9.95
N GLN A 21 11.30 1.43 8.70
CA GLN A 21 9.97 0.91 8.41
C GLN A 21 9.72 -0.40 9.16
N LYS A 22 10.67 -1.35 9.12
CA LYS A 22 10.53 -2.62 9.85
C LYS A 22 10.28 -2.41 11.33
N LYS A 23 11.01 -1.50 11.97
CA LYS A 23 10.84 -1.19 13.41
C LYS A 23 9.48 -0.58 13.71
N VAL A 24 9.00 0.32 12.85
CA VAL A 24 7.67 0.93 13.03
C VAL A 24 6.58 -0.13 12.82
N VAL A 25 6.70 -0.94 11.76
CA VAL A 25 5.75 -2.04 11.53
C VAL A 25 5.75 -3.01 12.71
N GLU A 26 6.91 -3.36 13.26
CA GLU A 26 7.02 -4.24 14.44
C GLU A 26 6.32 -3.62 15.67
N LYS A 27 6.51 -2.32 15.92
CA LYS A 27 5.84 -1.59 17.03
C LYS A 27 4.33 -1.64 16.90
N PHE A 28 3.79 -1.45 15.71
CA PHE A 28 2.36 -1.40 15.42
C PHE A 28 1.77 -2.73 14.93
N ASN A 29 2.48 -3.84 15.12
CA ASN A 29 2.06 -5.21 14.79
C ASN A 29 1.86 -6.05 16.05
N PRO A 30 0.81 -5.80 16.86
CA PRO A 30 0.58 -6.51 18.11
C PRO A 30 0.36 -8.03 17.89
N LEU A 31 -0.09 -8.42 16.70
CA LEU A 31 -0.31 -9.80 16.30
C LEU A 31 0.99 -10.54 15.96
N LYS A 32 2.14 -9.86 15.94
CA LYS A 32 3.47 -10.40 15.57
C LYS A 32 3.47 -11.16 14.24
N LEU A 33 2.74 -10.62 13.28
CA LEU A 33 2.65 -11.19 11.94
C LEU A 33 3.99 -11.12 11.23
N GLN A 34 4.22 -12.06 10.32
CA GLN A 34 5.40 -12.03 9.47
C GLN A 34 5.37 -10.79 8.57
N HIS A 35 6.43 -9.99 8.62
CA HIS A 35 6.67 -8.90 7.68
C HIS A 35 7.72 -9.34 6.67
N LEU A 36 7.27 -9.63 5.45
CA LEU A 36 8.10 -9.97 4.31
C LEU A 36 8.57 -8.69 3.62
N VAL A 37 9.86 -8.43 3.61
CA VAL A 37 10.43 -7.26 2.92
C VAL A 37 11.36 -7.75 1.82
N ILE A 38 10.98 -7.47 0.58
CA ILE A 38 11.68 -7.94 -0.62
C ILE A 38 12.40 -6.79 -1.30
N LYS A 39 13.69 -6.99 -1.58
CA LYS A 39 14.50 -6.11 -2.42
C LYS A 39 14.53 -6.63 -3.85
N GLY A 40 14.29 -5.77 -4.83
CA GLY A 40 14.35 -6.19 -6.22
C GLY A 40 14.37 -5.04 -7.22
N GLU A 41 14.56 -5.38 -8.48
CA GLU A 41 14.54 -4.47 -9.63
C GLU A 41 13.38 -4.80 -10.57
N ILE A 42 12.28 -5.28 -10.02
CA ILE A 42 11.08 -5.63 -10.76
C ILE A 42 10.02 -4.52 -10.59
N PRO A 43 9.07 -4.38 -11.51
CA PRO A 43 7.92 -3.50 -11.32
C PRO A 43 7.14 -3.83 -10.04
N HIS A 44 6.58 -2.80 -9.38
CA HIS A 44 5.85 -2.97 -8.13
C HIS A 44 4.67 -3.97 -8.26
N GLY A 45 3.89 -3.86 -9.32
CA GLY A 45 2.80 -4.82 -9.56
C GLY A 45 3.30 -6.26 -9.71
N MET A 46 4.45 -6.47 -10.35
CA MET A 46 5.06 -7.80 -10.45
C MET A 46 5.46 -8.36 -9.08
N PHE A 47 5.91 -7.51 -8.14
CA PHE A 47 6.14 -7.94 -6.77
C PHE A 47 4.85 -8.44 -6.11
N MET A 48 3.74 -7.73 -6.27
CA MET A 48 2.45 -8.15 -5.70
C MET A 48 1.98 -9.48 -6.29
N ASP A 49 2.06 -9.64 -7.61
CA ASP A 49 1.74 -10.90 -8.30
C ASP A 49 2.65 -12.04 -7.80
N TYR A 50 3.93 -11.72 -7.55
CA TYR A 50 4.88 -12.67 -7.01
C TYR A 50 4.50 -13.12 -5.59
N VAL A 51 4.12 -12.22 -4.70
CA VAL A 51 3.67 -12.57 -3.34
C VAL A 51 2.48 -13.52 -3.39
N TRP A 52 1.51 -13.29 -4.28
CA TRP A 52 0.40 -14.23 -4.49
C TRP A 52 0.85 -15.58 -5.01
N SER A 53 1.85 -15.62 -5.88
CA SER A 53 2.40 -16.88 -6.40
C SER A 53 3.13 -17.72 -5.34
N LEU A 54 3.66 -17.08 -4.30
CA LEU A 54 4.34 -17.76 -3.19
C LEU A 54 3.37 -18.43 -2.21
N ASN A 55 2.10 -18.01 -2.21
CA ASN A 55 1.12 -18.55 -1.29
C ASN A 55 0.81 -20.02 -1.64
N GLY A 56 1.12 -20.91 -0.71
CA GLY A 56 0.96 -22.35 -0.89
C GLY A 56 2.06 -23.05 -1.71
N GLN A 57 3.08 -22.34 -2.18
CA GLN A 57 4.18 -22.92 -2.96
C GLN A 57 5.51 -22.88 -2.20
N SER A 58 6.32 -23.94 -2.39
CA SER A 58 7.72 -23.96 -1.97
C SER A 58 8.55 -23.27 -3.06
N VAL A 59 9.17 -22.12 -2.77
CA VAL A 59 9.87 -21.33 -3.77
C VAL A 59 11.37 -21.46 -3.62
N SER A 60 11.99 -22.15 -4.58
CA SER A 60 13.44 -22.34 -4.68
C SER A 60 14.18 -21.16 -5.36
N THR A 61 13.48 -20.24 -6.01
CA THR A 61 14.07 -19.23 -6.90
C THR A 61 14.52 -17.93 -6.23
N LEU A 62 13.97 -17.56 -5.09
CA LEU A 62 14.42 -16.40 -4.32
C LEU A 62 14.80 -16.84 -2.93
N LYS A 63 15.86 -17.50 -2.65
CA LYS A 63 16.44 -17.78 -1.29
C LYS A 63 15.50 -17.53 -0.07
N ILE A 64 14.19 -17.64 -0.29
CA ILE A 64 13.16 -17.61 0.73
C ILE A 64 12.92 -19.07 1.07
N ASP A 65 13.65 -19.57 2.07
CA ASP A 65 13.57 -20.96 2.54
C ASP A 65 12.23 -21.31 3.22
N LYS A 66 11.23 -20.43 3.12
CA LYS A 66 9.92 -20.65 3.75
C LYS A 66 8.81 -20.50 2.73
N GLN A 67 8.01 -21.54 2.64
CA GLN A 67 6.69 -21.48 2.02
C GLN A 67 5.87 -20.40 2.74
N LEU A 68 5.31 -19.46 1.97
CA LEU A 68 4.31 -18.56 2.50
C LEU A 68 2.97 -19.32 2.55
N ASP A 69 2.30 -19.20 3.66
CA ASP A 69 0.96 -19.77 3.87
C ASP A 69 0.12 -18.73 4.60
N PHE A 70 -0.71 -18.01 3.85
CA PHE A 70 -1.56 -16.96 4.40
C PHE A 70 -2.98 -16.99 3.80
N ASP A 71 -3.94 -16.67 4.65
CA ASP A 71 -5.33 -16.46 4.25
C ASP A 71 -5.57 -15.03 3.75
N VAL A 72 -4.74 -14.08 4.22
CA VAL A 72 -4.84 -12.65 3.92
C VAL A 72 -3.46 -12.02 3.87
N VAL A 73 -3.26 -11.08 2.95
CA VAL A 73 -2.06 -10.27 2.85
C VAL A 73 -2.39 -8.78 2.96
N LEU A 74 -1.53 -8.05 3.68
CA LEU A 74 -1.44 -6.59 3.64
C LEU A 74 -0.21 -6.21 2.81
N PHE A 75 -0.41 -5.66 1.62
CA PHE A 75 0.63 -4.96 0.88
C PHE A 75 0.84 -3.59 1.51
N LEU A 76 2.09 -3.24 1.73
CA LEU A 76 2.47 -2.01 2.39
C LEU A 76 3.71 -1.43 1.69
N ASP A 77 3.58 -0.27 1.07
CA ASP A 77 4.70 0.42 0.44
C ASP A 77 5.82 0.70 1.45
N ILE A 78 7.06 0.71 0.97
CA ILE A 78 8.22 0.92 1.82
C ILE A 78 8.22 2.29 2.52
N ASP A 79 7.50 3.25 1.98
CA ASP A 79 7.31 4.60 2.50
C ASP A 79 5.94 4.83 3.13
N CYS A 80 5.22 3.76 3.42
CA CYS A 80 3.98 3.78 4.17
C CYS A 80 4.15 3.15 5.56
N LEU A 81 3.61 3.80 6.58
CA LEU A 81 3.79 3.45 7.99
C LEU A 81 2.43 3.27 8.67
N PRO A 82 2.20 2.20 9.44
CA PRO A 82 1.09 2.18 10.38
C PRO A 82 1.37 3.22 11.48
N VAL A 83 0.34 3.98 11.87
CA VAL A 83 0.45 5.03 12.90
C VAL A 83 -0.45 4.78 14.11
N SER A 84 -1.20 3.68 14.09
CA SER A 84 -2.02 3.24 15.22
C SER A 84 -1.93 1.72 15.40
N ALA A 85 -2.11 1.27 16.63
CA ALA A 85 -1.97 -0.14 17.01
C ALA A 85 -3.00 -1.06 16.32
N ASN A 86 -4.13 -0.53 15.89
CA ASN A 86 -5.20 -1.28 15.23
C ASN A 86 -5.17 -1.20 13.70
N ALA A 87 -4.27 -0.41 13.10
CA ALA A 87 -4.26 -0.19 11.65
C ALA A 87 -4.11 -1.50 10.86
N ILE A 88 -3.10 -2.28 11.20
CA ILE A 88 -2.83 -3.57 10.54
C ILE A 88 -3.98 -4.55 10.76
N GLU A 89 -4.45 -4.69 12.00
CA GLU A 89 -5.53 -5.61 12.34
C GLU A 89 -6.83 -5.25 11.62
N LEU A 90 -7.18 -3.97 11.55
CA LEU A 90 -8.37 -3.49 10.85
C LEU A 90 -8.35 -3.88 9.37
N TYR A 91 -7.24 -3.64 8.67
CA TYR A 91 -7.14 -4.00 7.26
C TYR A 91 -7.26 -5.50 7.04
N LEU A 92 -6.59 -6.29 7.85
CA LEU A 92 -6.62 -7.74 7.71
C LEU A 92 -8.00 -8.34 8.05
N THR A 93 -8.66 -7.86 9.10
CA THR A 93 -9.99 -8.34 9.48
C THR A 93 -11.04 -7.96 8.45
N THR A 94 -11.01 -6.72 7.96
CA THR A 94 -11.90 -6.26 6.88
C THR A 94 -11.72 -7.10 5.60
N ALA A 95 -10.47 -7.42 5.24
CA ALA A 95 -10.20 -8.28 4.09
C ALA A 95 -10.69 -9.72 4.30
N LEU A 96 -10.62 -10.25 5.52
CA LEU A 96 -11.15 -11.58 5.87
C LEU A 96 -12.68 -11.64 5.88
N GLU A 97 -13.36 -10.50 6.06
CA GLU A 97 -14.81 -10.37 5.86
C GLU A 97 -15.21 -10.48 4.37
N GLY A 98 -14.25 -10.62 3.48
CA GLY A 98 -14.48 -10.80 2.06
C GLY A 98 -14.46 -9.52 1.23
N LYS A 99 -13.96 -8.42 1.79
CA LYS A 99 -13.81 -7.13 1.12
C LYS A 99 -12.39 -6.92 0.57
N LEU A 100 -12.25 -5.97 -0.34
CA LEU A 100 -10.98 -5.32 -0.64
C LEU A 100 -10.90 -4.06 0.22
N ILE A 101 -9.81 -3.81 0.91
CA ILE A 101 -9.59 -2.57 1.65
C ILE A 101 -8.26 -1.93 1.28
N GLY A 102 -8.23 -0.62 1.14
CA GLY A 102 -6.97 0.09 0.87
C GLY A 102 -7.08 1.59 1.02
N ASN A 103 -5.90 2.22 1.07
CA ASN A 103 -5.80 3.67 1.03
C ASN A 103 -6.47 4.19 -0.25
N ALA A 104 -7.41 5.10 -0.10
CA ALA A 104 -8.14 5.65 -1.23
C ALA A 104 -7.23 6.54 -2.09
N GLN A 105 -7.16 6.23 -3.37
CA GLN A 105 -6.43 7.04 -4.35
C GLN A 105 -7.23 7.13 -5.64
N ARG A 106 -7.19 8.29 -6.30
CA ARG A 106 -7.67 8.37 -7.67
C ARG A 106 -6.57 7.95 -8.62
N SER A 107 -6.96 7.34 -9.71
CA SER A 107 -6.03 6.85 -10.72
C SER A 107 -5.11 7.97 -11.22
N GLY A 108 -3.81 7.73 -11.22
CA GLY A 108 -2.83 8.58 -11.89
C GLY A 108 -2.84 8.43 -13.42
N HIS A 109 -3.60 7.46 -13.94
CA HIS A 109 -3.64 7.15 -15.35
C HIS A 109 -4.47 8.19 -16.13
N ILE A 110 -3.89 8.79 -17.18
CA ILE A 110 -4.50 9.89 -17.95
C ILE A 110 -5.90 9.56 -18.47
N GLN A 111 -6.12 8.33 -18.90
CA GLN A 111 -7.39 7.90 -19.48
C GLN A 111 -8.48 7.63 -18.45
N ASN A 112 -8.11 7.59 -17.16
CA ASN A 112 -8.99 7.08 -16.12
C ASN A 112 -8.88 7.80 -14.79
N ASN A 113 -8.45 9.01 -14.87
CA ASN A 113 -8.10 9.83 -13.72
C ASN A 113 -9.20 10.09 -12.69
N ASN A 114 -10.44 9.73 -12.96
CA ASN A 114 -11.55 9.85 -12.02
C ASN A 114 -11.86 8.55 -11.26
N HIS A 115 -11.24 7.43 -11.64
CA HIS A 115 -11.48 6.18 -10.95
C HIS A 115 -10.83 6.18 -9.56
N LEU A 116 -11.64 5.93 -8.54
CA LEU A 116 -11.18 5.74 -7.18
C LEU A 116 -10.79 4.29 -6.97
N PHE A 117 -9.58 4.03 -6.46
CA PHE A 117 -9.13 2.67 -6.22
C PHE A 117 -8.43 2.50 -4.88
N ALA A 118 -8.39 1.28 -4.39
CA ALA A 118 -7.62 0.88 -3.22
C ALA A 118 -6.13 0.78 -3.62
N ALA A 119 -5.34 1.75 -3.19
CA ALA A 119 -3.96 1.89 -3.61
C ALA A 119 -3.01 0.94 -2.86
N PRO A 120 -1.95 0.46 -3.50
CA PRO A 120 -0.99 -0.48 -2.91
C PRO A 120 -0.17 0.11 -1.78
N SER A 121 -0.24 1.44 -1.54
CA SER A 121 0.44 2.06 -0.39
C SER A 121 0.08 1.40 0.94
N ALA A 122 -1.19 1.04 1.14
CA ALA A 122 -1.65 0.05 2.11
C ALA A 122 -2.91 -0.60 1.54
N LEU A 123 -2.85 -1.88 1.19
CA LEU A 123 -3.93 -2.62 0.56
C LEU A 123 -4.01 -4.03 1.13
N ALA A 124 -5.18 -4.46 1.58
CA ALA A 124 -5.38 -5.83 2.04
C ALA A 124 -6.50 -6.55 1.29
N LEU A 125 -6.26 -7.82 1.02
CA LEU A 125 -7.17 -8.71 0.34
C LEU A 125 -6.95 -10.15 0.84
N SER A 126 -8.04 -10.91 1.04
CA SER A 126 -7.95 -12.33 1.38
C SER A 126 -7.71 -13.18 0.11
N SER A 127 -7.10 -14.36 0.27
CA SER A 127 -6.91 -15.32 -0.81
C SER A 127 -8.25 -15.73 -1.44
N VAL A 128 -9.29 -15.89 -0.62
CA VAL A 128 -10.65 -16.21 -1.09
C VAL A 128 -11.23 -15.09 -1.95
N SER A 129 -11.05 -13.84 -1.55
CA SER A 129 -11.51 -12.68 -2.34
C SER A 129 -10.68 -12.51 -3.60
N PHE A 130 -9.36 -12.74 -3.54
CA PHE A 130 -8.48 -12.72 -4.70
C PHE A 130 -8.89 -13.76 -5.76
N ASP A 131 -9.26 -14.98 -5.31
CA ASP A 131 -9.80 -16.01 -6.19
C ASP A 131 -11.13 -15.59 -6.82
N LYS A 132 -12.04 -15.03 -6.02
CA LYS A 132 -13.36 -14.57 -6.49
C LYS A 132 -13.28 -13.47 -7.54
N ILE A 133 -12.30 -12.57 -7.44
CA ILE A 133 -12.10 -11.53 -8.44
C ILE A 133 -11.30 -12.00 -9.67
N GLY A 134 -10.97 -13.28 -9.75
CA GLY A 134 -10.32 -13.89 -10.92
C GLY A 134 -8.80 -13.73 -10.95
N ARG A 135 -8.16 -13.40 -9.81
CA ARG A 135 -6.71 -13.23 -9.69
C ARG A 135 -6.12 -12.26 -10.72
N PRO A 136 -6.62 -11.03 -10.82
CA PRO A 136 -6.06 -10.07 -11.77
C PRO A 136 -4.60 -9.77 -11.44
N SER A 137 -3.81 -9.41 -12.46
CA SER A 137 -2.46 -8.91 -12.24
C SER A 137 -2.51 -7.53 -11.58
N ALA A 138 -1.55 -7.27 -10.69
CA ALA A 138 -1.36 -5.96 -10.08
C ALA A 138 -0.56 -4.99 -10.95
N MET A 139 -0.11 -5.43 -12.13
CA MET A 139 0.64 -4.59 -13.07
C MET A 139 -0.21 -3.43 -13.58
N GLU A 140 0.45 -2.28 -13.80
CA GLU A 140 -0.13 -1.18 -14.54
C GLU A 140 -0.64 -1.64 -15.90
N THR A 141 -1.81 -1.15 -16.31
CA THR A 141 -2.47 -1.50 -17.57
C THR A 141 -2.73 -0.26 -18.42
N SER A 142 -3.30 -0.44 -19.61
CA SER A 142 -3.69 0.69 -20.46
C SER A 142 -4.79 1.58 -19.85
N ARG A 143 -5.49 1.11 -18.83
CA ARG A 143 -6.61 1.82 -18.18
C ARG A 143 -6.38 2.13 -16.70
N GLY A 144 -5.35 1.60 -16.07
CA GLY A 144 -5.20 1.70 -14.63
C GLY A 144 -3.76 1.67 -14.14
N ASP A 145 -3.57 2.23 -12.97
CA ASP A 145 -2.32 2.27 -12.22
C ASP A 145 -2.03 0.92 -11.54
N VAL A 146 -0.89 0.80 -10.88
CA VAL A 146 -0.51 -0.42 -10.12
C VAL A 146 -1.61 -0.79 -9.14
N ALA A 147 -2.03 -2.06 -9.15
CA ALA A 147 -3.10 -2.66 -8.34
C ALA A 147 -4.51 -2.11 -8.59
N GLU A 148 -4.72 -1.16 -9.48
CA GLU A 148 -6.05 -0.62 -9.79
C GLU A 148 -6.98 -1.69 -10.38
N GLU A 149 -6.43 -2.67 -11.11
CA GLU A 149 -7.19 -3.83 -11.64
C GLU A 149 -7.84 -4.66 -10.51
N TYR A 150 -7.32 -4.64 -9.29
CA TYR A 150 -7.99 -5.30 -8.15
C TYR A 150 -9.32 -4.63 -7.82
N THR A 151 -9.36 -3.30 -7.86
CA THR A 151 -10.60 -2.53 -7.63
C THR A 151 -11.60 -2.77 -8.75
N TYR A 152 -11.20 -2.68 -10.02
CA TYR A 152 -12.08 -3.00 -11.15
C TYR A 152 -12.64 -4.41 -11.08
N ALA A 153 -11.80 -5.38 -10.76
CA ALA A 153 -12.23 -6.76 -10.65
C ALA A 153 -13.16 -6.98 -9.44
N ALA A 154 -12.91 -6.29 -8.32
CA ALA A 154 -13.79 -6.33 -7.15
C ALA A 154 -15.19 -5.78 -7.50
N GLU A 155 -15.25 -4.61 -8.13
CA GLU A 155 -16.50 -3.99 -8.60
C GLU A 155 -17.27 -4.90 -9.55
N ALA A 156 -16.60 -5.44 -10.57
CA ALA A 156 -17.20 -6.34 -11.55
C ALA A 156 -17.76 -7.62 -10.90
N ASN A 157 -17.14 -8.11 -9.83
CA ASN A 157 -17.56 -9.30 -9.09
C ASN A 157 -18.40 -8.98 -7.84
N LYS A 158 -18.80 -7.73 -7.64
CA LYS A 158 -19.63 -7.28 -6.52
C LYS A 158 -18.99 -7.57 -5.15
N ILE A 159 -17.68 -7.52 -5.08
CA ILE A 159 -16.90 -7.51 -3.85
C ILE A 159 -16.87 -6.07 -3.36
N ALA A 160 -17.25 -5.85 -2.11
CA ALA A 160 -17.18 -4.50 -1.52
C ALA A 160 -15.74 -4.01 -1.44
N VAL A 161 -15.55 -2.73 -1.72
CA VAL A 161 -14.26 -2.05 -1.57
C VAL A 161 -14.39 -1.00 -0.47
N ASP A 162 -13.60 -1.17 0.61
CA ASP A 162 -13.53 -0.22 1.70
C ASP A 162 -12.36 0.75 1.44
N PHE A 163 -12.69 1.96 1.04
CA PHE A 163 -11.74 3.03 0.79
C PHE A 163 -11.42 3.78 2.08
N VAL A 164 -10.15 3.77 2.48
CA VAL A 164 -9.67 4.56 3.63
C VAL A 164 -9.21 5.92 3.11
N PRO A 165 -9.96 7.02 3.40
CA PRO A 165 -9.67 8.32 2.82
C PRO A 165 -8.41 8.96 3.40
N PRO A 166 -7.75 9.86 2.64
CA PRO A 166 -6.79 10.79 3.19
C PRO A 166 -7.50 11.79 4.09
N VAL A 167 -6.96 12.04 5.28
CA VAL A 167 -7.56 12.94 6.27
C VAL A 167 -6.73 14.20 6.52
N ARG A 168 -5.43 14.18 6.25
CA ARG A 168 -4.53 15.33 6.32
C ARG A 168 -3.20 15.09 5.64
N TYR A 169 -2.46 16.17 5.44
CA TYR A 169 -1.07 16.19 4.97
C TYR A 169 -0.17 16.88 5.99
N ASP A 170 1.10 16.46 6.07
CA ASP A 170 2.09 17.12 6.93
C ASP A 170 2.62 18.42 6.32
N ARG A 171 2.52 18.57 5.00
CA ARG A 171 2.89 19.77 4.25
C ARG A 171 1.90 20.07 3.15
N ASP A 172 1.85 21.34 2.77
CA ASP A 172 1.12 21.75 1.57
C ASP A 172 1.53 20.90 0.37
N VAL A 173 0.55 20.65 -0.48
CA VAL A 173 0.65 19.81 -1.66
C VAL A 173 1.97 20.01 -2.37
N TYR A 174 2.70 18.94 -2.56
CA TYR A 174 3.86 18.94 -3.42
C TYR A 174 3.39 19.32 -4.83
N ARG A 175 3.67 20.55 -5.21
CA ARG A 175 3.57 20.96 -6.60
C ARG A 175 4.76 20.33 -7.35
N TYR A 176 4.63 19.08 -7.69
CA TYR A 176 5.31 18.61 -8.87
C TYR A 176 4.85 19.51 -10.00
N ASP A 177 5.68 19.76 -11.02
CA ASP A 177 5.34 20.57 -12.21
C ASP A 177 4.17 19.95 -13.03
N TRP A 178 3.13 19.54 -12.34
CA TRP A 178 1.87 19.03 -12.88
C TRP A 178 1.13 20.11 -13.66
N GLU A 179 1.48 21.39 -13.47
CA GLU A 179 1.02 22.49 -14.32
C GLU A 179 1.34 22.25 -15.79
N GLN A 180 2.44 21.55 -16.09
CA GLN A 180 2.79 21.17 -17.46
C GLN A 180 2.00 19.95 -17.95
N ASP A 181 1.58 19.06 -17.07
CA ASP A 181 0.93 17.80 -17.43
C ASP A 181 -0.60 17.91 -17.53
N ARG A 182 -1.17 19.06 -17.16
CA ARG A 182 -2.62 19.39 -17.23
C ARG A 182 -3.55 18.36 -16.58
N ARG A 183 -3.03 17.48 -15.73
CA ARG A 183 -3.87 16.54 -15.00
C ARG A 183 -4.59 17.30 -13.90
N PRO A 184 -5.93 17.18 -13.78
CA PRO A 184 -6.64 17.80 -12.70
C PRO A 184 -6.13 17.24 -11.37
N TYR A 185 -5.90 18.12 -10.38
CA TYR A 185 -5.59 17.69 -9.03
C TYR A 185 -6.75 16.82 -8.53
N TRP A 186 -6.39 15.69 -8.00
CA TRP A 186 -7.34 14.76 -7.44
C TRP A 186 -7.87 15.30 -6.14
N THR A 187 -9.16 15.47 -6.07
CA THR A 187 -9.84 15.74 -4.82
C THR A 187 -10.73 14.56 -4.50
N LEU A 188 -10.62 14.03 -3.29
CA LEU A 188 -11.68 13.28 -2.68
C LEU A 188 -12.79 14.27 -2.28
N GLU A 189 -13.95 13.78 -1.89
CA GLU A 189 -15.16 14.57 -1.56
C GLU A 189 -14.92 15.79 -0.65
N ASN A 190 -13.80 15.84 0.05
CA ASN A 190 -13.41 16.91 0.96
C ASN A 190 -12.43 17.93 0.35
N GLU A 191 -12.29 17.99 -0.97
CA GLU A 191 -11.39 18.91 -1.68
C GLU A 191 -9.88 18.71 -1.35
N LEU A 192 -9.52 17.68 -0.61
CA LEU A 192 -8.13 17.37 -0.34
C LEU A 192 -7.49 16.71 -1.56
N PRO A 193 -6.36 17.20 -2.07
CA PRO A 193 -5.64 16.55 -3.15
C PRO A 193 -5.17 15.16 -2.73
N ASN A 194 -5.11 14.23 -3.67
CA ASN A 194 -4.68 12.85 -3.42
C ASN A 194 -3.24 12.71 -2.97
N TYR A 195 -2.42 13.70 -3.27
CA TYR A 195 -0.99 13.65 -3.04
C TYR A 195 -0.57 14.82 -2.19
N GLY A 196 -0.21 14.52 -0.97
CA GLY A 196 0.52 15.43 -0.12
C GLY A 196 1.76 14.71 0.39
N LEU A 197 2.81 15.44 0.72
CA LEU A 197 3.91 14.86 1.47
C LEU A 197 3.43 14.53 2.87
N GLY A 198 3.58 13.25 3.25
CA GLY A 198 3.10 12.80 4.54
C GLY A 198 1.58 12.75 4.64
N THR A 199 0.94 12.10 3.68
CA THR A 199 -0.51 11.88 3.72
C THR A 199 -0.87 10.91 4.83
N THR A 200 -1.75 11.32 5.74
CA THR A 200 -2.35 10.43 6.72
C THR A 200 -3.70 9.94 6.22
N TYR A 201 -3.89 8.63 6.28
CA TYR A 201 -5.13 7.94 5.94
C TYR A 201 -5.84 7.46 7.20
N GLY A 202 -7.15 7.55 7.21
CA GLY A 202 -7.97 7.10 8.33
C GLY A 202 -9.43 7.46 8.15
N ASN A 203 -10.24 7.04 9.11
CA ASN A 203 -11.64 7.46 9.26
C ASN A 203 -11.74 8.22 10.59
N ASP A 204 -12.27 7.59 11.63
CA ASP A 204 -12.34 8.19 12.98
C ASP A 204 -10.97 8.27 13.66
N ASN A 205 -10.03 7.43 13.22
CA ASN A 205 -8.66 7.36 13.74
C ASN A 205 -7.66 7.35 12.58
N ASP A 206 -6.47 7.87 12.84
CA ASP A 206 -5.34 7.73 11.93
C ASP A 206 -4.91 6.27 11.85
N LEU A 207 -4.75 5.76 10.65
CA LEU A 207 -4.37 4.36 10.41
C LEU A 207 -2.99 4.25 9.79
N PHE A 208 -2.79 4.90 8.64
CA PHE A 208 -1.52 4.85 7.92
C PHE A 208 -1.05 6.25 7.55
N TRP A 209 0.27 6.43 7.50
CA TRP A 209 0.93 7.62 6.99
C TRP A 209 1.81 7.23 5.82
N HIS A 210 1.67 7.90 4.68
CA HIS A 210 2.39 7.60 3.45
C HIS A 210 3.19 8.82 2.99
N ASN A 211 4.50 8.64 2.80
CA ASN A 211 5.39 9.75 2.45
C ASN A 211 5.20 10.22 1.01
N PHE A 212 4.80 9.37 0.11
CA PHE A 212 4.85 9.56 -1.33
C PHE A 212 6.24 9.96 -1.85
N GLN A 213 6.63 9.40 -2.98
CA GLN A 213 7.84 9.77 -3.70
C GLN A 213 9.14 9.75 -2.87
N ILE A 214 9.31 8.76 -2.02
CA ILE A 214 10.52 8.57 -1.20
C ILE A 214 11.84 8.59 -1.99
N ARG A 215 11.78 8.44 -3.31
CA ARG A 215 12.93 8.48 -4.22
C ARG A 215 13.40 9.91 -4.55
N VAL A 216 12.61 10.92 -4.23
CA VAL A 216 12.96 12.33 -4.42
C VAL A 216 13.91 12.77 -3.31
N GLU A 217 14.89 13.60 -3.67
CA GLU A 217 15.87 14.14 -2.72
C GLU A 217 15.17 14.82 -1.53
N GLY A 218 15.66 14.56 -0.33
CA GLY A 218 15.11 15.09 0.92
C GLY A 218 13.88 14.36 1.46
N GLN A 219 13.26 13.46 0.68
CA GLN A 219 12.05 12.74 1.14
C GLN A 219 12.38 11.59 2.09
N GLN A 220 13.55 10.98 1.93
CA GLN A 220 13.97 9.91 2.84
C GLN A 220 14.23 10.45 4.25
N GLU A 221 14.86 11.61 4.38
CA GLU A 221 15.10 12.26 5.69
C GLU A 221 13.79 12.59 6.41
N GLN A 222 12.78 13.04 5.66
CA GLN A 222 11.46 13.30 6.22
C GLN A 222 10.79 12.01 6.69
N PHE A 223 10.89 10.95 5.93
CA PHE A 223 10.42 9.63 6.31
C PHE A 223 11.14 9.12 7.57
N TRP A 224 12.46 9.26 7.65
CA TRP A 224 13.23 8.85 8.83
C TRP A 224 12.80 9.60 10.08
N LYS A 225 12.61 10.93 9.97
CA LYS A 225 12.11 11.75 11.07
C LYS A 225 10.75 11.25 11.55
N LYS A 226 9.83 10.95 10.63
CA LYS A 226 8.51 10.40 10.98
C LYS A 226 8.62 9.05 11.68
N CYS A 227 9.49 8.16 11.20
CA CYS A 227 9.74 6.89 11.87
C CYS A 227 10.29 7.10 13.30
N GLU A 228 11.23 8.01 13.50
CA GLU A 228 11.81 8.32 14.80
C GLU A 228 10.75 8.89 15.76
N GLU A 229 9.87 9.77 15.28
CA GLU A 229 8.72 10.28 16.06
C GLU A 229 7.80 9.14 16.52
N LEU A 230 7.43 8.25 15.59
CA LEU A 230 6.58 7.12 15.90
C LEU A 230 7.21 6.09 16.84
N LEU A 231 8.52 5.92 16.79
CA LEU A 231 9.24 4.97 17.65
C LEU A 231 9.44 5.51 19.09
N ASN A 232 9.56 6.82 19.25
CA ASN A 232 9.83 7.48 20.54
C ASN A 232 8.54 7.88 21.30
N GLY A 233 7.41 8.00 20.62
CA GLY A 233 6.08 8.23 21.21
C GLY A 233 5.38 6.93 21.53
#